data_f24aa1f2135179d354e7392c4cbdec78
#
_entry.id   f24aa1f2135179d354e7392c4cbdec78
#
_cell.length_a   1.000
_cell.length_b   1.000
_cell.length_c   1.000
_cell.angle_alpha   90.00
_cell.angle_beta   90.00
_cell.angle_gamma   90.00
#
_symmetry.space_group_name_H-M   'P 1'
#
loop_
_entity.id
_entity.type
_entity.pdbx_description
1 polymer ?
#
loop_
_entity_poly.entity_id
_entity_poly.type
_entity_poly.pdbx_seq_one_letter_code
_entity_poly.pdbx_strand_id
1 'polypeptide(L)'
;MSRDDDDDAVYETLSVYERSFSAISERFFKKSAWPKAEAIAGLADNDAMFKMMYSELYYRHIHAATTPSAEERKGAWDNYCALFGALSTGEANMQLPTLWLFEMIDEFVYQYQSFQQFKGGAKRTPEEVSALKALDAKVWDQAGVVGVLQTLVDKSGIKAILERERKGEISFSETEGYDLSSSNVLTVLGYYAQIGISRVHVLKGDFEGALKALDAIDLDKAGLFTKIAGANVSTRYHAGFAYFMLGRYTDAIRHLNESVQNIERIKFGAIRPHALPLLLKKQEQMYALLAMILSLVPGQNYLLDESVSLTLHQKYSDKINRMTSGESALFDELFSYASPKFVGGDNAEAFKAQQSAFSQVVASHATVPKLRNCLKMYASIQVDKLAALMDVSVDSVKASLTAFNSAYTLKEWNGGASALDGDDTYCGDVKVTIEGDLVRVDEEKRVKSVKEVLARANANLKMGLEDLASARPLVIKASSIM
;
A
#
# COMPACT_ATOMS: atom_id res chain seq x y z
N MET A 1 -34.53 -10.86 11.08
CA MET A 1 -33.17 -10.97 11.60
C MET A 1 -32.71 -9.56 11.92
N SER A 2 -32.47 -9.28 13.19
CA SER A 2 -32.15 -7.93 13.64
C SER A 2 -30.64 -7.64 13.39
N ARG A 3 -30.32 -6.36 13.27
CA ARG A 3 -28.91 -5.89 13.16
C ARG A 3 -28.02 -6.39 14.31
N ASP A 4 -28.65 -6.71 15.46
CA ASP A 4 -27.97 -7.17 16.66
C ASP A 4 -27.46 -8.62 16.52
N ASP A 5 -28.15 -9.49 15.76
CA ASP A 5 -27.74 -10.88 15.53
C ASP A 5 -26.49 -10.99 14.61
N ASP A 6 -26.33 -10.06 13.64
CA ASP A 6 -25.17 -10.00 12.76
C ASP A 6 -23.93 -9.43 13.50
N ASP A 7 -24.12 -8.48 14.41
CA ASP A 7 -23.05 -7.92 15.24
C ASP A 7 -22.52 -8.96 16.24
N ASP A 8 -23.38 -9.80 16.82
CA ASP A 8 -22.95 -10.88 17.72
C ASP A 8 -22.17 -11.98 17.00
N ALA A 9 -22.53 -12.32 15.77
CA ALA A 9 -21.79 -13.30 14.95
C ALA A 9 -20.39 -12.81 14.56
N VAL A 10 -20.24 -11.51 14.30
CA VAL A 10 -18.93 -10.88 14.04
C VAL A 10 -18.08 -10.84 15.30
N TYR A 11 -18.69 -10.61 16.46
CA TYR A 11 -18.01 -10.63 17.75
C TYR A 11 -17.46 -12.02 18.13
N GLU A 12 -18.13 -13.10 17.73
CA GLU A 12 -17.64 -14.48 17.98
C GLU A 12 -16.39 -14.83 17.18
N THR A 13 -16.15 -14.17 16.03
CA THR A 13 -14.97 -14.41 15.19
C THR A 13 -13.74 -13.61 15.61
N LEU A 14 -13.91 -12.59 16.46
CA LEU A 14 -12.79 -11.79 16.96
C LEU A 14 -12.00 -12.54 18.04
N SER A 15 -10.68 -12.36 18.05
CA SER A 15 -9.84 -12.90 19.13
C SER A 15 -10.25 -12.29 20.48
N VAL A 16 -9.98 -13.02 21.58
CA VAL A 16 -10.25 -12.53 22.95
C VAL A 16 -9.58 -11.17 23.18
N TYR A 17 -8.39 -10.97 22.64
CA TYR A 17 -7.66 -9.72 22.71
C TYR A 17 -8.43 -8.56 22.05
N GLU A 18 -8.88 -8.75 20.82
CA GLU A 18 -9.62 -7.73 20.07
C GLU A 18 -10.92 -7.34 20.73
N ARG A 19 -11.66 -8.34 21.21
CA ARG A 19 -12.90 -8.12 21.98
C ARG A 19 -12.62 -7.31 23.25
N SER A 20 -11.56 -7.64 23.96
CA SER A 20 -11.18 -6.93 25.19
C SER A 20 -10.76 -5.50 24.91
N PHE A 21 -9.92 -5.27 23.87
CA PHE A 21 -9.50 -3.93 23.50
C PHE A 21 -10.67 -3.05 23.07
N SER A 22 -11.57 -3.55 22.21
CA SER A 22 -12.77 -2.84 21.78
C SER A 22 -13.71 -2.56 22.94
N ALA A 23 -13.94 -3.53 23.82
CA ALA A 23 -14.79 -3.36 24.98
C ALA A 23 -14.26 -2.30 25.95
N ILE A 24 -12.94 -2.27 26.17
CA ILE A 24 -12.30 -1.27 27.05
C ILE A 24 -12.34 0.10 26.39
N SER A 25 -11.87 0.21 25.13
CA SER A 25 -11.73 1.49 24.45
C SER A 25 -13.09 2.13 24.11
N GLU A 26 -14.04 1.37 23.62
CA GLU A 26 -15.31 1.92 23.12
C GLU A 26 -16.38 2.08 24.20
N ARG A 27 -16.44 1.14 25.16
CA ARG A 27 -17.45 1.20 26.21
C ARG A 27 -17.05 2.09 27.37
N PHE A 28 -15.78 2.01 27.83
CA PHE A 28 -15.36 2.67 29.05
C PHE A 28 -14.51 3.92 28.81
N PHE A 29 -13.71 3.97 27.76
CA PHE A 29 -12.73 5.03 27.54
C PHE A 29 -12.87 5.71 26.18
N LYS A 30 -14.06 5.82 25.64
CA LYS A 30 -14.28 6.41 24.30
C LYS A 30 -13.75 7.84 24.13
N LYS A 31 -13.75 8.65 25.21
CA LYS A 31 -13.31 10.05 25.21
C LYS A 31 -12.28 10.37 26.32
N SER A 32 -11.82 9.38 27.03
CA SER A 32 -10.87 9.53 28.14
C SER A 32 -9.70 8.58 27.94
N ALA A 33 -8.52 8.96 28.47
CA ALA A 33 -7.35 8.09 28.43
C ALA A 33 -7.56 6.86 29.32
N TRP A 34 -6.97 5.75 28.93
CA TRP A 34 -6.81 4.58 29.82
C TRP A 34 -6.00 4.95 31.06
N PRO A 35 -6.07 4.16 32.14
CA PRO A 35 -5.11 4.29 33.25
C PRO A 35 -3.68 4.10 32.76
N LYS A 36 -2.73 4.85 33.31
CA LYS A 36 -1.31 4.65 32.99
C LYS A 36 -0.82 3.30 33.48
N ALA A 37 0.23 2.77 32.86
CA ALA A 37 0.80 1.45 33.19
C ALA A 37 1.17 1.29 34.67
N GLU A 38 1.65 2.36 35.30
CA GLU A 38 2.02 2.38 36.72
C GLU A 38 0.82 2.13 37.64
N ALA A 39 -0.35 2.60 37.25
CA ALA A 39 -1.57 2.42 38.05
C ALA A 39 -2.08 0.98 38.09
N ILE A 40 -1.74 0.18 37.06
CA ILE A 40 -2.20 -1.21 36.94
C ILE A 40 -1.08 -2.24 37.09
N ALA A 41 0.17 -1.80 37.21
CA ALA A 41 1.34 -2.67 37.29
C ALA A 41 1.26 -3.72 38.39
N GLY A 42 0.64 -3.38 39.54
CA GLY A 42 0.44 -4.30 40.64
C GLY A 42 -0.50 -5.48 40.35
N LEU A 43 -1.32 -5.39 39.28
CA LEU A 43 -2.18 -6.49 38.82
C LEU A 43 -1.41 -7.60 38.09
N ALA A 44 -0.20 -7.31 37.63
CA ALA A 44 0.67 -8.21 36.88
C ALA A 44 2.07 -8.30 37.56
N ASP A 45 2.11 -8.34 38.87
CA ASP A 45 3.34 -8.50 39.69
C ASP A 45 4.49 -7.55 39.32
N ASN A 46 4.16 -6.39 38.77
CA ASN A 46 5.09 -5.38 38.24
C ASN A 46 5.96 -5.89 37.06
N ASP A 47 5.51 -6.90 36.31
CA ASP A 47 6.24 -7.42 35.16
C ASP A 47 6.58 -6.32 34.16
N ALA A 48 7.85 -6.27 33.74
CA ALA A 48 8.35 -5.22 32.85
C ALA A 48 7.80 -5.35 31.42
N MET A 49 7.69 -6.59 30.91
CA MET A 49 7.16 -6.84 29.59
C MET A 49 5.68 -6.48 29.51
N PHE A 50 4.90 -6.88 30.52
CA PHE A 50 3.50 -6.48 30.63
C PHE A 50 3.34 -4.95 30.60
N LYS A 51 4.15 -4.21 31.36
CA LYS A 51 4.09 -2.74 31.36
C LYS A 51 4.36 -2.13 29.98
N MET A 52 5.37 -2.62 29.26
CA MET A 52 5.71 -2.13 27.93
C MET A 52 4.59 -2.44 26.92
N MET A 53 4.03 -3.65 26.96
CA MET A 53 2.94 -4.05 26.07
C MET A 53 1.63 -3.30 26.37
N TYR A 54 1.32 -3.10 27.65
CA TYR A 54 0.17 -2.29 28.04
C TYR A 54 0.35 -0.82 27.64
N SER A 55 1.57 -0.28 27.79
CA SER A 55 1.88 1.10 27.38
C SER A 55 1.76 1.28 25.87
N GLU A 56 2.09 0.26 25.07
CA GLU A 56 1.84 0.28 23.61
C GLU A 56 0.35 0.47 23.34
N LEU A 57 -0.53 -0.32 23.98
CA LEU A 57 -1.97 -0.19 23.85
C LEU A 57 -2.50 1.14 24.37
N TYR A 58 -1.96 1.61 25.48
CA TYR A 58 -2.29 2.92 26.07
C TYR A 58 -2.02 4.05 25.06
N TYR A 59 -0.82 4.09 24.46
CA TYR A 59 -0.48 5.11 23.49
C TYR A 59 -1.26 4.97 22.17
N ARG A 60 -1.56 3.76 21.72
CA ARG A 60 -2.44 3.50 20.60
C ARG A 60 -3.83 4.09 20.87
N HIS A 61 -4.37 3.86 22.07
CA HIS A 61 -5.66 4.43 22.47
C HIS A 61 -5.62 5.97 22.51
N ILE A 62 -4.54 6.56 23.07
CA ILE A 62 -4.34 8.03 23.12
C ILE A 62 -4.39 8.63 21.70
N HIS A 63 -3.68 8.03 20.75
CA HIS A 63 -3.65 8.51 19.36
C HIS A 63 -5.00 8.33 18.63
N ALA A 64 -5.79 7.34 19.01
CA ALA A 64 -7.10 7.08 18.41
C ALA A 64 -8.23 7.94 19.01
N ALA A 65 -8.23 8.14 20.34
CA ALA A 65 -9.34 8.75 21.06
C ALA A 65 -9.13 10.22 21.43
N THR A 66 -7.87 10.67 21.50
CA THR A 66 -7.50 12.03 21.96
C THR A 66 -6.48 12.67 20.99
N THR A 67 -6.12 13.93 21.25
CA THR A 67 -4.99 14.57 20.56
C THR A 67 -3.76 14.49 21.49
N PRO A 68 -2.77 13.64 21.18
CA PRO A 68 -1.62 13.45 22.06
C PRO A 68 -0.75 14.70 22.15
N SER A 69 -0.31 15.02 23.36
CA SER A 69 0.66 16.07 23.66
C SER A 69 2.07 15.70 23.16
N ALA A 70 2.99 16.66 23.16
CA ALA A 70 4.39 16.42 22.80
C ALA A 70 5.06 15.40 23.75
N GLU A 71 4.73 15.44 25.05
CA GLU A 71 5.24 14.50 26.04
C GLU A 71 4.69 13.07 25.84
N GLU A 72 3.40 12.94 25.55
CA GLU A 72 2.79 11.63 25.24
C GLU A 72 3.37 11.02 23.97
N ARG A 73 3.64 11.84 22.94
CA ARG A 73 4.33 11.39 21.72
C ARG A 73 5.76 10.93 22.00
N LYS A 74 6.49 11.63 22.87
CA LYS A 74 7.82 11.19 23.33
C LYS A 74 7.73 9.89 24.13
N GLY A 75 6.80 9.80 25.07
CA GLY A 75 6.59 8.59 25.87
C GLY A 75 6.25 7.37 25.00
N ALA A 76 5.47 7.56 23.95
CA ALA A 76 5.19 6.50 22.97
C ALA A 76 6.46 6.05 22.23
N TRP A 77 7.30 6.98 21.79
CA TRP A 77 8.60 6.68 21.18
C TRP A 77 9.51 5.89 22.11
N ASP A 78 9.67 6.37 23.34
CA ASP A 78 10.53 5.74 24.35
C ASP A 78 10.03 4.32 24.65
N ASN A 79 8.71 4.13 24.76
CA ASN A 79 8.11 2.81 25.00
C ASN A 79 8.31 1.85 23.80
N TYR A 80 8.12 2.31 22.55
CA TYR A 80 8.38 1.46 21.38
C TYR A 80 9.84 1.05 21.27
N CYS A 81 10.78 1.98 21.52
CA CYS A 81 12.21 1.66 21.54
C CYS A 81 12.54 0.61 22.62
N ALA A 82 11.97 0.76 23.82
CA ALA A 82 12.16 -0.21 24.90
C ALA A 82 11.54 -1.57 24.58
N LEU A 83 10.28 -1.59 24.08
CA LEU A 83 9.55 -2.81 23.75
C LEU A 83 10.24 -3.58 22.63
N PHE A 84 10.54 -2.93 21.50
CA PHE A 84 11.21 -3.58 20.37
C PHE A 84 12.65 -3.98 20.72
N GLY A 85 13.33 -3.19 21.56
CA GLY A 85 14.62 -3.56 22.12
C GLY A 85 14.54 -4.86 22.92
N ALA A 86 13.62 -4.97 23.86
CA ALA A 86 13.40 -6.17 24.66
C ALA A 86 12.98 -7.39 23.83
N LEU A 87 12.05 -7.20 22.86
CA LEU A 87 11.65 -8.29 21.96
C LEU A 87 12.77 -8.76 21.03
N SER A 88 13.70 -7.87 20.66
CA SER A 88 14.84 -8.20 19.80
C SER A 88 15.93 -9.02 20.49
N THR A 89 15.92 -9.14 21.84
CA THR A 89 16.84 -10.01 22.57
C THR A 89 16.50 -11.49 22.40
N GLY A 90 15.26 -11.82 22.01
CA GLY A 90 14.77 -13.18 21.89
C GLY A 90 14.47 -13.86 23.23
N GLU A 91 14.61 -13.15 24.36
CA GLU A 91 14.34 -13.70 25.69
C GLU A 91 12.84 -13.83 25.99
N ALA A 92 12.01 -13.06 25.28
CA ALA A 92 10.57 -13.09 25.43
C ALA A 92 9.98 -14.37 24.76
N ASN A 93 9.76 -15.41 25.57
CA ASN A 93 9.13 -16.64 25.12
C ASN A 93 7.61 -16.51 25.15
N MET A 94 7.04 -15.88 24.11
CA MET A 94 5.60 -15.72 23.96
C MET A 94 5.18 -15.95 22.52
N GLN A 95 3.92 -16.32 22.33
CA GLN A 95 3.29 -16.42 21.02
C GLN A 95 2.16 -15.41 20.95
N LEU A 96 2.17 -14.57 19.90
CA LEU A 96 1.16 -13.55 19.70
C LEU A 96 0.48 -13.73 18.35
N PRO A 97 -0.82 -13.37 18.23
CA PRO A 97 -1.51 -13.38 16.96
C PRO A 97 -0.81 -12.46 15.94
N THR A 98 -0.68 -12.95 14.73
CA THR A 98 -0.04 -12.22 13.61
C THR A 98 -0.67 -10.85 13.37
N LEU A 99 -1.98 -10.76 13.54
CA LEU A 99 -2.69 -9.49 13.42
C LEU A 99 -2.21 -8.44 14.44
N TRP A 100 -2.00 -8.83 15.69
CA TRP A 100 -1.50 -7.90 16.70
C TRP A 100 -0.08 -7.43 16.38
N LEU A 101 0.79 -8.35 15.95
CA LEU A 101 2.17 -8.03 15.57
C LEU A 101 2.23 -7.09 14.35
N PHE A 102 1.33 -7.30 13.37
CA PHE A 102 1.16 -6.34 12.27
C PHE A 102 0.72 -4.97 12.78
N GLU A 103 -0.30 -4.92 13.63
CA GLU A 103 -0.82 -3.66 14.16
C GLU A 103 0.21 -2.88 14.99
N MET A 104 1.11 -3.56 15.71
CA MET A 104 2.20 -2.90 16.43
C MET A 104 3.14 -2.14 15.48
N ILE A 105 3.51 -2.75 14.35
CA ILE A 105 4.35 -2.10 13.33
C ILE A 105 3.58 -1.01 12.58
N ASP A 106 2.33 -1.28 12.21
CA ASP A 106 1.48 -0.30 11.50
C ASP A 106 1.25 0.95 12.35
N GLU A 107 0.96 0.77 13.63
CA GLU A 107 0.78 1.86 14.60
C GLU A 107 2.08 2.63 14.85
N PHE A 108 3.22 1.94 14.97
CA PHE A 108 4.52 2.59 15.10
C PHE A 108 4.81 3.55 13.92
N VAL A 109 4.58 3.08 12.70
CA VAL A 109 4.76 3.93 11.49
C VAL A 109 3.68 5.02 11.40
N TYR A 110 2.45 4.74 11.85
CA TYR A 110 1.39 5.75 11.92
C TYR A 110 1.73 6.86 12.92
N GLN A 111 2.24 6.51 14.11
CA GLN A 111 2.63 7.49 15.13
C GLN A 111 3.82 8.33 14.66
N TYR A 112 4.80 7.73 13.96
CA TYR A 112 5.85 8.47 13.26
C TYR A 112 5.25 9.50 12.28
N GLN A 113 4.38 9.07 11.39
CA GLN A 113 3.73 9.96 10.43
C GLN A 113 2.94 11.07 11.13
N SER A 114 2.18 10.73 12.17
CA SER A 114 1.41 11.69 12.98
C SER A 114 2.33 12.72 13.66
N PHE A 115 3.47 12.28 14.19
CA PHE A 115 4.45 13.18 14.80
C PHE A 115 5.07 14.13 13.77
N GLN A 116 5.45 13.65 12.60
CA GLN A 116 6.01 14.48 11.54
C GLN A 116 4.98 15.51 11.05
N GLN A 117 3.69 15.12 10.94
CA GLN A 117 2.62 16.04 10.60
C GLN A 117 2.39 17.10 11.69
N PHE A 118 2.48 16.71 12.96
CA PHE A 118 2.43 17.65 14.08
C PHE A 118 3.63 18.60 14.05
N LYS A 119 4.85 18.10 13.82
CA LYS A 119 6.09 18.88 13.73
C LYS A 119 6.09 19.86 12.54
N GLY A 120 5.56 19.46 11.38
CA GLY A 120 5.49 20.29 10.17
C GLY A 120 4.19 21.10 10.02
N GLY A 121 3.28 21.05 11.00
CA GLY A 121 1.98 21.71 10.94
C GLY A 121 2.10 23.25 11.03
N ALA A 122 1.30 23.97 10.22
CA ALA A 122 1.27 25.43 10.24
C ALA A 122 0.49 26.02 11.43
N LYS A 123 -0.45 25.26 11.97
CA LYS A 123 -1.35 25.70 13.06
C LYS A 123 -0.93 25.05 14.39
N ARG A 124 0.06 25.63 15.05
CA ARG A 124 0.54 25.18 16.38
C ARG A 124 0.43 26.31 17.38
N THR A 125 0.09 25.97 18.62
CA THR A 125 0.11 26.95 19.71
C THR A 125 1.56 27.29 20.09
N PRO A 126 1.83 28.46 20.69
CA PRO A 126 3.17 28.81 21.18
C PRO A 126 3.72 27.79 22.19
N GLU A 127 2.84 27.20 23.01
CA GLU A 127 3.19 26.15 23.98
C GLU A 127 3.65 24.87 23.29
N GLU A 128 2.93 24.42 22.23
CA GLU A 128 3.32 23.27 21.42
C GLU A 128 4.67 23.48 20.72
N VAL A 129 4.91 24.68 20.20
CA VAL A 129 6.20 25.05 19.58
C VAL A 129 7.33 25.00 20.64
N SER A 130 7.08 25.50 21.85
CA SER A 130 8.05 25.44 22.95
C SER A 130 8.32 24.01 23.39
N ALA A 131 7.28 23.19 23.53
CA ALA A 131 7.39 21.78 23.89
C ALA A 131 8.17 20.99 22.82
N LEU A 132 7.91 21.22 21.53
CA LEU A 132 8.68 20.59 20.44
C LEU A 132 10.15 20.97 20.43
N LYS A 133 10.50 22.22 20.76
CA LYS A 133 11.90 22.67 20.86
C LYS A 133 12.64 22.04 22.06
N ALA A 134 11.90 21.66 23.08
CA ALA A 134 12.47 20.98 24.26
C ALA A 134 12.70 19.48 24.06
N LEU A 135 12.09 18.87 23.02
CA LEU A 135 12.28 17.46 22.70
C LEU A 135 13.66 17.20 22.08
N ASP A 136 14.23 16.03 22.37
CA ASP A 136 15.41 15.54 21.67
C ASP A 136 15.10 15.40 20.17
N ALA A 137 16.01 15.84 19.33
CA ALA A 137 15.91 15.75 17.88
C ALA A 137 15.76 14.31 17.35
N LYS A 138 16.17 13.32 18.16
CA LYS A 138 16.07 11.89 17.83
C LYS A 138 14.67 11.31 18.03
N VAL A 139 13.79 12.01 18.78
CA VAL A 139 12.42 11.55 18.99
C VAL A 139 11.67 11.52 17.67
N TRP A 140 11.24 10.32 17.25
CA TRP A 140 10.55 10.09 15.99
C TRP A 140 11.30 10.66 14.77
N ASP A 141 12.64 10.72 14.80
CA ASP A 141 13.38 11.02 13.57
C ASP A 141 13.37 9.84 12.60
N GLN A 142 13.52 10.12 11.33
CA GLN A 142 13.44 9.09 10.28
C GLN A 142 14.51 8.01 10.45
N ALA A 143 15.75 8.43 10.72
CA ALA A 143 16.87 7.50 10.86
C ALA A 143 16.67 6.56 12.05
N GLY A 144 16.17 7.10 13.17
CA GLY A 144 15.83 6.31 14.36
C GLY A 144 14.71 5.32 14.09
N VAL A 145 13.62 5.75 13.43
CA VAL A 145 12.49 4.87 13.08
C VAL A 145 12.93 3.73 12.15
N VAL A 146 13.65 4.06 11.09
CA VAL A 146 14.19 3.03 10.16
C VAL A 146 15.21 2.15 10.89
N GLY A 147 16.05 2.70 11.75
CA GLY A 147 17.03 1.94 12.54
C GLY A 147 16.39 0.92 13.48
N VAL A 148 15.29 1.28 14.15
CA VAL A 148 14.52 0.37 15.02
C VAL A 148 13.91 -0.76 14.17
N LEU A 149 13.25 -0.44 13.08
CA LEU A 149 12.66 -1.45 12.18
C LEU A 149 13.73 -2.35 11.55
N GLN A 150 14.87 -1.79 11.12
CA GLN A 150 15.97 -2.55 10.55
C GLN A 150 16.58 -3.51 11.58
N THR A 151 16.67 -3.09 12.84
CA THR A 151 17.12 -3.97 13.94
C THR A 151 16.21 -5.19 14.11
N LEU A 152 14.88 -5.01 14.01
CA LEU A 152 13.94 -6.12 14.03
C LEU A 152 14.14 -7.07 12.82
N VAL A 153 14.34 -6.53 11.63
CA VAL A 153 14.62 -7.32 10.42
C VAL A 153 15.91 -8.14 10.59
N ASP A 154 16.97 -7.52 11.07
CA ASP A 154 18.28 -8.16 11.17
C ASP A 154 18.31 -9.22 12.29
N LYS A 155 17.73 -8.90 13.45
CA LYS A 155 17.69 -9.82 14.59
C LYS A 155 16.75 -11.00 14.40
N SER A 156 15.67 -10.82 13.64
CA SER A 156 14.73 -11.90 13.32
C SER A 156 15.28 -12.92 12.33
N GLY A 157 16.29 -12.56 11.53
CA GLY A 157 16.78 -13.40 10.45
C GLY A 157 15.74 -13.67 9.35
N ILE A 158 14.67 -12.86 9.27
CA ILE A 158 13.51 -13.10 8.42
C ILE A 158 13.87 -13.25 6.93
N LYS A 159 14.89 -12.54 6.44
CA LYS A 159 15.31 -12.66 5.03
C LYS A 159 15.76 -14.08 4.68
N ALA A 160 16.50 -14.73 5.56
CA ALA A 160 16.94 -16.11 5.38
C ALA A 160 15.75 -17.08 5.49
N ILE A 161 14.79 -16.82 6.37
CA ILE A 161 13.56 -17.60 6.52
C ILE A 161 12.73 -17.52 5.23
N LEU A 162 12.50 -16.33 4.67
CA LEU A 162 11.76 -16.14 3.43
C LEU A 162 12.49 -16.76 2.22
N GLU A 163 13.82 -16.75 2.21
CA GLU A 163 14.58 -17.43 1.16
C GLU A 163 14.40 -18.95 1.23
N ARG A 164 14.40 -19.55 2.43
CA ARG A 164 14.11 -20.98 2.63
C ARG A 164 12.67 -21.32 2.26
N GLU A 165 11.70 -20.45 2.58
CA GLU A 165 10.32 -20.60 2.14
C GLU A 165 10.20 -20.57 0.61
N ARG A 166 10.90 -19.64 -0.06
CA ARG A 166 10.94 -19.55 -1.52
C ARG A 166 11.52 -20.83 -2.16
N LYS A 167 12.45 -21.51 -1.48
CA LYS A 167 12.99 -22.81 -1.88
C LYS A 167 12.07 -23.99 -1.54
N GLY A 168 10.98 -23.78 -0.82
CA GLY A 168 10.04 -24.82 -0.39
C GLY A 168 10.54 -25.68 0.79
N GLU A 169 11.54 -25.20 1.55
CA GLU A 169 12.09 -25.92 2.70
C GLU A 169 11.23 -25.77 3.95
N ILE A 170 10.49 -24.69 4.06
CA ILE A 170 9.62 -24.33 5.19
C ILE A 170 8.37 -23.62 4.68
N SER A 171 7.31 -23.57 5.50
CA SER A 171 6.03 -22.93 5.20
C SER A 171 5.74 -21.79 6.20
N PHE A 172 6.66 -20.83 6.31
CA PHE A 172 6.55 -19.72 7.27
C PHE A 172 5.23 -18.93 7.12
N SER A 173 4.82 -18.64 5.89
CA SER A 173 3.59 -17.91 5.62
C SER A 173 2.33 -18.67 6.01
N GLU A 174 2.33 -20.01 5.95
CA GLU A 174 1.21 -20.84 6.36
C GLU A 174 1.15 -20.99 7.88
N THR A 175 2.28 -21.26 8.51
CA THR A 175 2.40 -21.53 9.94
C THR A 175 2.53 -20.29 10.82
N GLU A 176 2.67 -19.10 10.20
CA GLU A 176 2.83 -17.81 10.90
C GLU A 176 4.00 -17.79 11.90
N GLY A 177 5.02 -18.59 11.61
CA GLY A 177 6.21 -18.73 12.44
C GLY A 177 6.04 -19.58 13.70
N TYR A 178 4.88 -20.18 13.94
CA TYR A 178 4.64 -21.01 15.13
C TYR A 178 5.44 -22.31 15.16
N ASP A 179 5.98 -22.75 14.03
CA ASP A 179 6.79 -23.96 13.89
C ASP A 179 8.30 -23.72 13.97
N LEU A 180 8.76 -22.47 13.95
CA LEU A 180 10.19 -22.13 13.87
C LEU A 180 10.89 -22.05 15.21
N SER A 181 10.15 -21.66 16.26
CA SER A 181 10.70 -21.43 17.60
C SER A 181 9.60 -21.47 18.66
N SER A 182 10.01 -21.38 19.93
CA SER A 182 9.09 -21.19 21.05
C SER A 182 8.32 -19.86 20.98
N SER A 183 8.83 -18.89 20.23
CA SER A 183 8.21 -17.58 20.02
C SER A 183 8.17 -17.23 18.53
N ASN A 184 6.98 -16.84 18.03
CA ASN A 184 6.81 -16.32 16.67
C ASN A 184 7.00 -14.79 16.58
N VAL A 185 7.12 -14.11 17.72
CA VAL A 185 7.01 -12.66 17.81
C VAL A 185 8.09 -11.96 17.01
N LEU A 186 9.35 -12.32 17.21
CA LEU A 186 10.47 -11.62 16.57
C LEU A 186 10.48 -11.84 15.05
N THR A 187 10.21 -13.07 14.59
CA THR A 187 10.17 -13.40 13.14
C THR A 187 9.03 -12.67 12.43
N VAL A 188 7.86 -12.65 13.01
CA VAL A 188 6.68 -11.97 12.43
C VAL A 188 6.84 -10.44 12.49
N LEU A 189 7.39 -9.89 13.59
CA LEU A 189 7.73 -8.46 13.65
C LEU A 189 8.77 -8.09 12.60
N GLY A 190 9.81 -8.91 12.39
CA GLY A 190 10.80 -8.68 11.34
C GLY A 190 10.20 -8.69 9.94
N TYR A 191 9.22 -9.57 9.69
CA TYR A 191 8.48 -9.58 8.44
C TYR A 191 7.73 -8.27 8.20
N TYR A 192 6.92 -7.83 9.16
CA TYR A 192 6.16 -6.58 9.02
C TYR A 192 7.04 -5.33 9.13
N ALA A 193 8.20 -5.41 9.78
CA ALA A 193 9.17 -4.33 9.81
C ALA A 193 9.69 -3.98 8.40
N GLN A 194 9.89 -4.97 7.50
CA GLN A 194 10.23 -4.69 6.10
C GLN A 194 9.15 -3.88 5.40
N ILE A 195 7.88 -4.23 5.60
CA ILE A 195 6.72 -3.48 5.09
C ILE A 195 6.67 -2.08 5.71
N GLY A 196 6.94 -1.97 7.01
CA GLY A 196 7.04 -0.69 7.71
C GLY A 196 8.13 0.21 7.15
N ILE A 197 9.33 -0.32 6.88
CA ILE A 197 10.44 0.41 6.25
C ILE A 197 10.03 0.90 4.86
N SER A 198 9.43 0.04 4.03
CA SER A 198 8.93 0.43 2.71
C SER A 198 7.95 1.60 2.81
N ARG A 199 7.00 1.53 3.73
CA ARG A 199 6.03 2.62 3.96
C ARG A 199 6.72 3.92 4.39
N VAL A 200 7.72 3.88 5.28
CA VAL A 200 8.49 5.05 5.71
C VAL A 200 9.20 5.69 4.52
N HIS A 201 9.83 4.90 3.63
CA HIS A 201 10.48 5.40 2.42
C HIS A 201 9.46 6.06 1.46
N VAL A 202 8.28 5.45 1.24
CA VAL A 202 7.21 6.06 0.43
C VAL A 202 6.77 7.40 1.01
N LEU A 203 6.56 7.48 2.32
CA LEU A 203 6.17 8.73 2.99
C LEU A 203 7.23 9.83 2.83
N LYS A 204 8.49 9.47 2.67
CA LYS A 204 9.60 10.39 2.44
C LYS A 204 9.81 10.77 0.97
N GLY A 205 9.21 10.01 0.04
CA GLY A 205 9.39 10.17 -1.40
C GLY A 205 10.59 9.41 -1.96
N ASP A 206 11.14 8.46 -1.21
CA ASP A 206 12.19 7.53 -1.67
C ASP A 206 11.55 6.24 -2.16
N PHE A 207 11.12 6.22 -3.41
CA PHE A 207 10.36 5.12 -3.99
C PHE A 207 11.24 3.91 -4.33
N GLU A 208 12.50 4.13 -4.71
CA GLU A 208 13.44 3.03 -4.93
C GLU A 208 13.80 2.32 -3.63
N GLY A 209 14.09 3.08 -2.58
CA GLY A 209 14.34 2.53 -1.24
C GLY A 209 13.13 1.77 -0.70
N ALA A 210 11.92 2.24 -1.00
CA ALA A 210 10.68 1.58 -0.62
C ALA A 210 10.54 0.20 -1.26
N LEU A 211 10.83 0.06 -2.54
CA LEU A 211 10.77 -1.22 -3.25
C LEU A 211 11.89 -2.17 -2.83
N LYS A 212 13.12 -1.65 -2.65
CA LYS A 212 14.24 -2.45 -2.12
C LYS A 212 13.96 -3.06 -0.75
N ALA A 213 13.22 -2.36 0.10
CA ALA A 213 12.83 -2.89 1.41
C ALA A 213 11.91 -4.12 1.30
N LEU A 214 11.22 -4.29 0.17
CA LEU A 214 10.31 -5.41 -0.10
C LEU A 214 10.96 -6.57 -0.88
N ASP A 215 12.24 -6.48 -1.29
CA ASP A 215 12.89 -7.49 -2.13
C ASP A 215 12.79 -8.93 -1.58
N ALA A 216 12.77 -9.10 -0.26
CA ALA A 216 12.63 -10.41 0.35
C ALA A 216 11.18 -10.93 0.31
N ILE A 217 10.19 -10.05 0.13
CA ILE A 217 8.76 -10.38 0.14
C ILE A 217 8.28 -10.50 -1.31
N ASP A 218 7.80 -11.68 -1.69
CA ASP A 218 7.20 -11.90 -3.00
C ASP A 218 5.77 -11.33 -3.00
N LEU A 219 5.58 -10.19 -3.64
CA LEU A 219 4.27 -9.51 -3.70
C LEU A 219 3.26 -10.21 -4.60
N ASP A 220 3.71 -11.07 -5.53
CA ASP A 220 2.83 -11.79 -6.46
C ASP A 220 2.34 -13.12 -5.89
N LYS A 221 2.92 -13.58 -4.78
CA LYS A 221 2.49 -14.79 -4.08
C LYS A 221 1.71 -14.47 -2.80
N ALA A 222 0.91 -15.45 -2.40
CA ALA A 222 0.29 -15.41 -1.08
C ALA A 222 1.40 -15.52 -0.01
N GLY A 223 1.54 -14.48 0.79
CA GLY A 223 2.48 -14.38 1.90
C GLY A 223 1.74 -14.03 3.19
N LEU A 224 2.49 -13.88 4.27
CA LEU A 224 1.92 -13.54 5.56
C LEU A 224 1.07 -12.23 5.52
N PHE A 225 1.49 -11.26 4.71
CA PHE A 225 0.75 -10.00 4.55
C PHE A 225 -0.64 -10.18 3.91
N THR A 226 -0.85 -11.23 3.12
CA THR A 226 -2.14 -11.47 2.45
C THR A 226 -3.21 -11.98 3.41
N LYS A 227 -2.83 -12.57 4.56
CA LYS A 227 -3.76 -13.06 5.58
C LYS A 227 -4.49 -11.93 6.32
N ILE A 228 -3.92 -10.74 6.35
CA ILE A 228 -4.48 -9.58 7.04
C ILE A 228 -4.89 -8.53 6.01
N ALA A 229 -6.18 -8.24 5.92
CA ALA A 229 -6.72 -7.30 4.94
C ALA A 229 -6.04 -5.92 4.97
N GLY A 230 -5.82 -5.37 6.17
CA GLY A 230 -5.12 -4.10 6.36
C GLY A 230 -3.67 -4.14 5.86
N ALA A 231 -2.95 -5.21 6.16
CA ALA A 231 -1.58 -5.41 5.70
C ALA A 231 -1.49 -5.51 4.18
N ASN A 232 -2.36 -6.33 3.57
CA ASN A 232 -2.42 -6.52 2.13
C ASN A 232 -2.68 -5.20 1.40
N VAL A 233 -3.73 -4.48 1.79
CA VAL A 233 -4.11 -3.21 1.18
C VAL A 233 -3.03 -2.15 1.37
N SER A 234 -2.47 -2.04 2.57
CA SER A 234 -1.40 -1.08 2.86
C SER A 234 -0.14 -1.36 2.03
N THR A 235 0.32 -2.61 2.01
CA THR A 235 1.53 -3.01 1.27
C THR A 235 1.37 -2.77 -0.23
N ARG A 236 0.28 -3.24 -0.84
CA ARG A 236 0.05 -3.10 -2.27
C ARG A 236 -0.22 -1.65 -2.69
N TYR A 237 -0.89 -0.85 -1.84
CA TYR A 237 -1.07 0.57 -2.09
C TYR A 237 0.26 1.31 -2.12
N HIS A 238 1.14 1.10 -1.13
CA HIS A 238 2.43 1.80 -1.07
C HIS A 238 3.40 1.32 -2.16
N ALA A 239 3.46 0.01 -2.44
CA ALA A 239 4.24 -0.53 -3.55
C ALA A 239 3.71 -0.02 -4.90
N GLY A 240 2.40 -0.09 -5.14
CA GLY A 240 1.77 0.42 -6.36
C GLY A 240 1.98 1.91 -6.56
N PHE A 241 1.94 2.71 -5.47
CA PHE A 241 2.25 4.13 -5.52
C PHE A 241 3.75 4.38 -5.83
N ALA A 242 4.66 3.59 -5.26
CA ALA A 242 6.08 3.69 -5.56
C ALA A 242 6.37 3.38 -7.04
N TYR A 243 5.79 2.30 -7.59
CA TYR A 243 5.88 2.00 -9.00
C TYR A 243 5.29 3.10 -9.88
N PHE A 244 4.15 3.68 -9.49
CA PHE A 244 3.51 4.81 -10.18
C PHE A 244 4.47 6.01 -10.29
N MET A 245 5.10 6.40 -9.19
CA MET A 245 6.04 7.53 -9.17
C MET A 245 7.34 7.26 -9.93
N LEU A 246 7.75 6.00 -10.03
CA LEU A 246 8.91 5.58 -10.84
C LEU A 246 8.57 5.39 -12.35
N GLY A 247 7.33 5.68 -12.77
CA GLY A 247 6.91 5.51 -14.16
C GLY A 247 6.70 4.05 -14.58
N ARG A 248 6.74 3.09 -13.65
CA ARG A 248 6.52 1.66 -13.89
C ARG A 248 5.03 1.34 -13.84
N TYR A 249 4.28 1.86 -14.80
CA TYR A 249 2.81 1.86 -14.76
C TYR A 249 2.20 0.47 -14.86
N THR A 250 2.80 -0.46 -15.61
CA THR A 250 2.35 -1.84 -15.72
C THR A 250 2.37 -2.55 -14.35
N ASP A 251 3.48 -2.40 -13.62
CA ASP A 251 3.64 -2.98 -12.28
C ASP A 251 2.69 -2.31 -11.28
N ALA A 252 2.53 -0.98 -11.37
CA ALA A 252 1.57 -0.25 -10.55
C ALA A 252 0.13 -0.75 -10.76
N ILE A 253 -0.31 -0.91 -12.02
CA ILE A 253 -1.64 -1.45 -12.33
C ILE A 253 -1.83 -2.83 -11.71
N ARG A 254 -0.83 -3.72 -11.83
CA ARG A 254 -0.90 -5.10 -11.32
C ARG A 254 -1.21 -5.11 -9.81
N HIS A 255 -0.41 -4.40 -9.03
CA HIS A 255 -0.59 -4.36 -7.56
C HIS A 255 -1.86 -3.62 -7.11
N LEU A 256 -2.19 -2.49 -7.74
CA LEU A 256 -3.40 -1.73 -7.41
C LEU A 256 -4.67 -2.50 -7.77
N ASN A 257 -4.71 -3.13 -8.96
CA ASN A 257 -5.85 -3.93 -9.40
C ASN A 257 -6.10 -5.12 -8.47
N GLU A 258 -5.05 -5.85 -8.09
CA GLU A 258 -5.18 -6.97 -7.15
C GLU A 258 -5.66 -6.53 -5.76
N SER A 259 -5.14 -5.39 -5.25
CA SER A 259 -5.60 -4.84 -3.98
C SER A 259 -7.08 -4.44 -4.02
N VAL A 260 -7.51 -3.77 -5.10
CA VAL A 260 -8.92 -3.39 -5.29
C VAL A 260 -9.83 -4.61 -5.29
N GLN A 261 -9.43 -5.68 -6.01
CA GLN A 261 -10.18 -6.94 -6.02
C GLN A 261 -10.28 -7.59 -4.63
N ASN A 262 -9.18 -7.59 -3.90
CA ASN A 262 -9.17 -8.13 -2.54
C ASN A 262 -10.17 -7.37 -1.66
N ILE A 263 -10.24 -6.04 -1.74
CA ILE A 263 -11.24 -5.26 -1.01
C ILE A 263 -12.67 -5.63 -1.44
N GLU A 264 -12.94 -5.79 -2.74
CA GLU A 264 -14.26 -6.20 -3.22
C GLU A 264 -14.69 -7.56 -2.65
N ARG A 265 -13.78 -8.54 -2.59
CA ARG A 265 -14.07 -9.85 -2.00
C ARG A 265 -14.37 -9.74 -0.50
N ILE A 266 -13.57 -8.95 0.20
CA ILE A 266 -13.68 -8.77 1.64
C ILE A 266 -14.98 -8.04 2.05
N LYS A 267 -15.52 -7.16 1.21
CA LYS A 267 -16.80 -6.47 1.47
C LYS A 267 -17.97 -7.43 1.78
N PHE A 268 -17.90 -8.64 1.26
CA PHE A 268 -18.94 -9.67 1.44
C PHE A 268 -18.64 -10.64 2.59
N GLY A 269 -17.51 -10.47 3.28
CA GLY A 269 -17.10 -11.30 4.41
C GLY A 269 -17.17 -10.58 5.76
N ALA A 270 -16.84 -11.29 6.83
CA ALA A 270 -16.79 -10.74 8.18
C ALA A 270 -15.59 -9.80 8.35
N ILE A 271 -15.78 -8.51 8.14
CA ILE A 271 -14.78 -7.47 8.46
C ILE A 271 -15.21 -6.72 9.70
N ARG A 272 -14.22 -6.29 10.48
CA ARG A 272 -14.46 -5.35 11.58
C ARG A 272 -15.17 -4.10 11.05
N PRO A 273 -16.28 -3.68 11.65
CA PRO A 273 -17.05 -2.51 11.20
C PRO A 273 -16.20 -1.23 11.09
N HIS A 274 -15.16 -1.08 11.93
CA HIS A 274 -14.29 0.09 11.95
C HIS A 274 -13.21 0.09 10.84
N ALA A 275 -12.77 -1.08 10.37
CA ALA A 275 -11.74 -1.18 9.33
C ALA A 275 -12.30 -0.93 7.92
N LEU A 276 -13.55 -1.28 7.67
CA LEU A 276 -14.17 -1.18 6.35
C LEU A 276 -14.15 0.23 5.75
N PRO A 277 -14.50 1.31 6.46
CA PRO A 277 -14.45 2.67 5.90
C PRO A 277 -13.04 3.09 5.46
N LEU A 278 -12.00 2.66 6.20
CA LEU A 278 -10.61 2.95 5.86
C LEU A 278 -10.18 2.19 4.60
N LEU A 279 -10.56 0.93 4.47
CA LEU A 279 -10.30 0.12 3.28
C LEU A 279 -11.01 0.68 2.05
N LEU A 280 -12.28 1.09 2.17
CA LEU A 280 -13.04 1.73 1.10
C LEU A 280 -12.40 3.05 0.64
N LYS A 281 -11.94 3.87 1.58
CA LYS A 281 -11.20 5.09 1.25
C LYS A 281 -9.91 4.78 0.48
N LYS A 282 -9.16 3.75 0.89
CA LYS A 282 -7.97 3.28 0.16
C LYS A 282 -8.32 2.77 -1.22
N GLN A 283 -9.42 2.06 -1.37
CA GLN A 283 -9.92 1.59 -2.64
C GLN A 283 -10.19 2.75 -3.61
N GLU A 284 -10.88 3.81 -3.16
CA GLU A 284 -11.14 4.99 -4.00
C GLU A 284 -9.82 5.71 -4.37
N GLN A 285 -8.85 5.78 -3.48
CA GLN A 285 -7.52 6.30 -3.80
C GLN A 285 -6.82 5.48 -4.89
N MET A 286 -6.92 4.14 -4.83
CA MET A 286 -6.35 3.26 -5.85
C MET A 286 -7.07 3.38 -7.19
N TYR A 287 -8.39 3.55 -7.21
CA TYR A 287 -9.12 3.87 -8.44
C TYR A 287 -8.66 5.18 -9.08
N ALA A 288 -8.40 6.21 -8.28
CA ALA A 288 -7.88 7.47 -8.79
C ALA A 288 -6.47 7.31 -9.41
N LEU A 289 -5.59 6.52 -8.78
CA LEU A 289 -4.28 6.18 -9.35
C LEU A 289 -4.42 5.42 -10.69
N LEU A 290 -5.27 4.40 -10.73
CA LEU A 290 -5.54 3.64 -11.96
C LEU A 290 -6.08 4.55 -13.08
N ALA A 291 -6.98 5.48 -12.77
CA ALA A 291 -7.51 6.44 -13.74
C ALA A 291 -6.40 7.34 -14.32
N MET A 292 -5.48 7.82 -13.48
CA MET A 292 -4.34 8.60 -13.94
C MET A 292 -3.39 7.79 -14.83
N ILE A 293 -3.08 6.56 -14.44
CA ILE A 293 -2.22 5.66 -15.23
C ILE A 293 -2.84 5.38 -16.61
N LEU A 294 -4.12 5.03 -16.66
CA LEU A 294 -4.82 4.73 -17.93
C LEU A 294 -4.90 5.95 -18.85
N SER A 295 -4.87 7.16 -18.28
CA SER A 295 -4.82 8.39 -19.07
C SER A 295 -3.44 8.64 -19.66
N LEU A 296 -2.37 8.29 -18.92
CA LEU A 296 -0.98 8.43 -19.38
C LEU A 296 -0.59 7.35 -20.38
N VAL A 297 -1.01 6.10 -20.12
CA VAL A 297 -0.68 4.93 -20.95
C VAL A 297 -1.99 4.23 -21.39
N PRO A 298 -2.67 4.75 -22.42
CA PRO A 298 -3.86 4.12 -22.97
C PRO A 298 -3.52 2.75 -23.54
N GLY A 299 -4.45 1.78 -23.40
CA GLY A 299 -4.27 0.43 -23.93
C GLY A 299 -3.94 -0.62 -22.85
N GLN A 300 -3.65 -0.21 -21.62
CA GLN A 300 -3.36 -1.11 -20.51
C GLN A 300 -4.64 -1.72 -19.84
N ASN A 301 -5.82 -1.44 -20.36
CA ASN A 301 -7.09 -1.96 -19.83
C ASN A 301 -7.13 -3.50 -19.76
N TYR A 302 -6.35 -4.20 -20.59
CA TYR A 302 -6.27 -5.66 -20.57
C TYR A 302 -5.71 -6.23 -19.26
N LEU A 303 -4.96 -5.44 -18.49
CA LEU A 303 -4.41 -5.84 -17.18
C LEU A 303 -5.46 -5.80 -16.07
N LEU A 304 -6.51 -5.01 -16.27
CA LEU A 304 -7.56 -4.87 -15.27
C LEU A 304 -8.51 -6.07 -15.25
N ASP A 305 -9.11 -6.30 -14.09
CA ASP A 305 -10.26 -7.18 -14.00
C ASP A 305 -11.51 -6.51 -14.55
N GLU A 306 -12.46 -7.34 -14.95
CA GLU A 306 -13.72 -6.88 -15.50
C GLU A 306 -14.48 -5.98 -14.52
N SER A 307 -14.56 -6.38 -13.24
CA SER A 307 -15.23 -5.60 -12.18
C SER A 307 -14.57 -4.24 -11.95
N VAL A 308 -13.23 -4.22 -11.92
CA VAL A 308 -12.44 -2.99 -11.74
C VAL A 308 -12.57 -2.09 -12.96
N SER A 309 -12.48 -2.66 -14.16
CA SER A 309 -12.66 -1.94 -15.43
C SER A 309 -14.06 -1.33 -15.54
N LEU A 310 -15.11 -2.08 -15.17
CA LEU A 310 -16.48 -1.59 -15.14
C LEU A 310 -16.65 -0.41 -14.18
N THR A 311 -16.10 -0.51 -12.97
CA THR A 311 -16.18 0.57 -11.97
C THR A 311 -15.43 1.82 -12.44
N LEU A 312 -14.25 1.66 -13.04
CA LEU A 312 -13.49 2.77 -13.63
C LEU A 312 -14.28 3.43 -14.77
N HIS A 313 -14.89 2.63 -15.63
CA HIS A 313 -15.71 3.16 -16.71
C HIS A 313 -16.92 3.93 -16.17
N GLN A 314 -17.60 3.43 -15.16
CA GLN A 314 -18.77 4.09 -14.58
C GLN A 314 -18.44 5.38 -13.83
N LYS A 315 -17.37 5.37 -13.03
CA LYS A 315 -17.05 6.49 -12.11
C LYS A 315 -16.04 7.50 -12.68
N TYR A 316 -15.12 7.06 -13.54
CA TYR A 316 -13.95 7.84 -13.94
C TYR A 316 -13.84 8.08 -15.45
N SER A 317 -14.75 7.56 -16.31
CA SER A 317 -14.63 7.70 -17.76
C SER A 317 -14.53 9.15 -18.22
N ASP A 318 -15.36 10.05 -17.66
CA ASP A 318 -15.30 11.48 -17.98
C ASP A 318 -13.94 12.09 -17.60
N LYS A 319 -13.46 11.81 -16.37
CA LYS A 319 -12.16 12.32 -15.92
C LYS A 319 -11.00 11.76 -16.78
N ILE A 320 -11.02 10.48 -17.12
CA ILE A 320 -10.03 9.85 -18.00
C ILE A 320 -10.02 10.52 -19.37
N ASN A 321 -11.19 10.75 -19.99
CA ASN A 321 -11.31 11.40 -21.29
C ASN A 321 -10.78 12.84 -21.26
N ARG A 322 -11.09 13.62 -20.22
CA ARG A 322 -10.62 14.98 -20.05
C ARG A 322 -9.11 15.04 -19.81
N MET A 323 -8.55 14.16 -18.97
CA MET A 323 -7.09 14.03 -18.77
C MET A 323 -6.38 13.64 -20.07
N THR A 324 -6.92 12.68 -20.84
CA THR A 324 -6.40 12.29 -22.15
C THR A 324 -6.50 13.44 -23.18
N SER A 325 -7.47 14.33 -23.03
CA SER A 325 -7.59 15.54 -23.86
C SER A 325 -6.61 16.65 -23.47
N GLY A 326 -5.85 16.50 -22.38
CA GLY A 326 -4.80 17.42 -21.97
C GLY A 326 -5.17 18.32 -20.80
N GLU A 327 -6.25 18.04 -20.06
CA GLU A 327 -6.61 18.81 -18.86
C GLU A 327 -5.73 18.41 -17.67
N SER A 328 -4.63 19.12 -17.46
CA SER A 328 -3.64 18.83 -16.42
C SER A 328 -4.16 19.04 -15.00
N ALA A 329 -5.09 19.98 -14.78
CA ALA A 329 -5.64 20.27 -13.47
C ALA A 329 -6.31 19.05 -12.79
N LEU A 330 -6.89 18.14 -13.59
CA LEU A 330 -7.47 16.91 -13.07
C LEU A 330 -6.44 15.92 -12.53
N PHE A 331 -5.24 15.88 -13.12
CA PHE A 331 -4.13 15.10 -12.57
C PHE A 331 -3.71 15.62 -11.20
N ASP A 332 -3.62 16.94 -11.02
CA ASP A 332 -3.27 17.56 -9.74
C ASP A 332 -4.34 17.28 -8.67
N GLU A 333 -5.64 17.35 -9.03
CA GLU A 333 -6.75 17.01 -8.14
C GLU A 333 -6.67 15.55 -7.69
N LEU A 334 -6.57 14.62 -8.65
CA LEU A 334 -6.53 13.19 -8.35
C LEU A 334 -5.26 12.80 -7.60
N PHE A 335 -4.11 13.39 -7.94
CA PHE A 335 -2.86 13.17 -7.23
C PHE A 335 -2.96 13.61 -5.76
N SER A 336 -3.51 14.78 -5.51
CA SER A 336 -3.72 15.30 -4.15
C SER A 336 -4.62 14.37 -3.32
N TYR A 337 -5.65 13.79 -3.95
CA TYR A 337 -6.55 12.84 -3.29
C TYR A 337 -5.92 11.47 -3.06
N ALA A 338 -5.19 10.97 -4.07
CA ALA A 338 -4.72 9.58 -4.11
C ALA A 338 -3.36 9.36 -3.43
N SER A 339 -2.54 10.40 -3.31
CA SER A 339 -1.19 10.27 -2.75
C SER A 339 -1.18 10.00 -1.24
N PRO A 340 -0.14 9.33 -0.72
CA PRO A 340 0.10 9.26 0.71
C PRO A 340 0.40 10.65 1.28
N LYS A 341 0.24 10.80 2.58
CA LYS A 341 0.60 12.04 3.27
C LYS A 341 2.12 12.07 3.47
N PHE A 342 2.83 12.72 2.56
CA PHE A 342 4.27 12.85 2.65
C PHE A 342 4.70 13.58 3.93
N VAL A 343 5.89 13.23 4.41
CA VAL A 343 6.49 13.80 5.61
C VAL A 343 7.86 14.41 5.29
N GLY A 344 8.15 15.55 5.93
CA GLY A 344 9.40 16.28 5.72
C GLY A 344 9.59 17.33 6.81
N GLY A 345 10.61 18.18 6.66
CA GLY A 345 10.81 19.35 7.53
C GLY A 345 9.62 20.30 7.49
N ASP A 346 9.11 20.57 6.28
CA ASP A 346 7.78 21.15 6.01
C ASP A 346 6.98 20.14 5.18
N ASN A 347 5.86 19.69 5.71
CA ASN A 347 5.03 18.68 5.04
C ASN A 347 4.34 19.23 3.77
N ALA A 348 4.05 20.53 3.73
CA ALA A 348 3.48 21.18 2.55
C ALA A 348 4.50 21.25 1.42
N GLU A 349 5.76 21.54 1.73
CA GLU A 349 6.85 21.54 0.75
C GLU A 349 7.15 20.11 0.27
N ALA A 350 7.17 19.11 1.17
CA ALA A 350 7.34 17.71 0.81
C ALA A 350 6.27 17.24 -0.17
N PHE A 351 4.99 17.57 0.07
CA PHE A 351 3.90 17.27 -0.85
C PHE A 351 4.07 17.99 -2.19
N LYS A 352 4.34 19.31 -2.18
CA LYS A 352 4.53 20.10 -3.41
C LYS A 352 5.68 19.59 -4.26
N ALA A 353 6.79 19.14 -3.66
CA ALA A 353 7.90 18.58 -4.38
C ALA A 353 7.49 17.32 -5.17
N GLN A 354 6.75 16.40 -4.54
CA GLN A 354 6.26 15.20 -5.21
C GLN A 354 5.20 15.51 -6.27
N GLN A 355 4.28 16.43 -5.98
CA GLN A 355 3.30 16.90 -6.95
C GLN A 355 3.99 17.54 -8.16
N SER A 356 4.99 18.41 -7.94
CA SER A 356 5.73 19.06 -9.03
C SER A 356 6.49 18.03 -9.89
N ALA A 357 7.12 17.03 -9.27
CA ALA A 357 7.78 15.95 -10.01
C ALA A 357 6.78 15.20 -10.90
N PHE A 358 5.61 14.85 -10.38
CA PHE A 358 4.56 14.20 -11.15
C PHE A 358 4.00 15.12 -12.25
N SER A 359 3.74 16.40 -11.97
CA SER A 359 3.24 17.37 -12.96
C SER A 359 4.23 17.57 -14.11
N GLN A 360 5.54 17.46 -13.87
CA GLN A 360 6.55 17.47 -14.93
C GLN A 360 6.42 16.27 -15.86
N VAL A 361 6.15 15.07 -15.30
CA VAL A 361 5.87 13.87 -16.10
C VAL A 361 4.62 14.07 -16.94
N VAL A 362 3.53 14.58 -16.35
CA VAL A 362 2.28 14.88 -17.09
C VAL A 362 2.54 15.88 -18.21
N ALA A 363 3.31 16.94 -17.95
CA ALA A 363 3.66 17.95 -18.96
C ALA A 363 4.48 17.36 -20.11
N SER A 364 5.42 16.44 -19.84
CA SER A 364 6.18 15.75 -20.88
C SER A 364 5.30 14.84 -21.77
N HIS A 365 4.17 14.38 -21.24
CA HIS A 365 3.19 13.56 -21.98
C HIS A 365 2.12 14.40 -22.70
N ALA A 366 2.09 15.71 -22.56
CA ALA A 366 0.99 16.57 -23.08
C ALA A 366 0.78 16.47 -24.59
N THR A 367 1.83 16.24 -25.38
CA THR A 367 1.73 16.11 -26.85
C THR A 367 1.40 14.69 -27.30
N VAL A 368 1.66 13.68 -26.45
CA VAL A 368 1.52 12.26 -26.78
C VAL A 368 0.08 11.87 -27.16
N PRO A 369 -0.99 12.30 -26.46
CA PRO A 369 -2.36 11.97 -26.83
C PRO A 369 -2.78 12.54 -28.19
N LYS A 370 -2.40 13.77 -28.51
CA LYS A 370 -2.71 14.38 -29.81
C LYS A 370 -2.03 13.64 -30.94
N LEU A 371 -0.73 13.36 -30.77
CA LEU A 371 0.03 12.60 -31.77
C LEU A 371 -0.55 11.19 -31.96
N ARG A 372 -0.88 10.49 -30.86
CA ARG A 372 -1.52 9.17 -30.90
C ARG A 372 -2.84 9.18 -31.69
N ASN A 373 -3.69 10.16 -31.47
CA ASN A 373 -4.96 10.28 -32.17
C ASN A 373 -4.77 10.51 -33.68
N CYS A 374 -3.77 11.33 -34.06
CA CYS A 374 -3.40 11.51 -35.47
C CYS A 374 -2.88 10.20 -36.09
N LEU A 375 -1.96 9.52 -35.37
CA LEU A 375 -1.35 8.28 -35.87
C LEU A 375 -2.35 7.14 -36.07
N LYS A 376 -3.35 7.02 -35.20
CA LYS A 376 -4.42 5.99 -35.33
C LYS A 376 -5.26 6.09 -36.61
N MET A 377 -5.24 7.21 -37.30
CA MET A 377 -5.98 7.38 -38.57
C MET A 377 -5.21 6.86 -39.76
N TYR A 378 -3.95 6.47 -39.64
CA TYR A 378 -3.08 6.13 -40.74
C TYR A 378 -2.32 4.83 -40.49
N ALA A 379 -2.21 3.95 -41.47
CA ALA A 379 -1.26 2.83 -41.44
C ALA A 379 0.17 3.29 -41.80
N SER A 380 0.28 4.35 -42.62
CA SER A 380 1.54 5.04 -42.91
C SER A 380 1.26 6.49 -43.30
N ILE A 381 2.15 7.40 -42.97
CA ILE A 381 2.05 8.83 -43.25
C ILE A 381 3.44 9.41 -43.51
N GLN A 382 3.57 10.35 -44.46
CA GLN A 382 4.81 11.09 -44.69
C GLN A 382 5.02 12.08 -43.53
N VAL A 383 6.29 12.25 -43.10
CA VAL A 383 6.66 13.16 -42.00
C VAL A 383 6.21 14.59 -42.27
N ASP A 384 6.34 15.06 -43.53
CA ASP A 384 5.92 16.41 -43.94
C ASP A 384 4.41 16.62 -43.77
N LYS A 385 3.62 15.59 -44.16
CA LYS A 385 2.15 15.60 -43.99
C LYS A 385 1.74 15.60 -42.53
N LEU A 386 2.44 14.83 -41.70
CA LEU A 386 2.21 14.80 -40.24
C LEU A 386 2.59 16.15 -39.61
N ALA A 387 3.69 16.75 -40.07
CA ALA A 387 4.10 18.10 -39.62
C ALA A 387 3.06 19.16 -39.94
N ALA A 388 2.52 19.13 -41.16
CA ALA A 388 1.44 20.03 -41.57
C ALA A 388 0.14 19.81 -40.79
N LEU A 389 -0.23 18.55 -40.44
CA LEU A 389 -1.40 18.24 -39.63
C LEU A 389 -1.28 18.68 -38.19
N MET A 390 -0.05 18.67 -37.68
CA MET A 390 0.22 19.08 -36.28
C MET A 390 0.61 20.57 -36.13
N ASP A 391 0.76 21.27 -37.23
CA ASP A 391 1.20 22.67 -37.31
C ASP A 391 2.57 22.90 -36.62
N VAL A 392 3.52 22.00 -36.90
CA VAL A 392 4.89 22.01 -36.33
C VAL A 392 5.95 21.73 -37.40
N SER A 393 7.21 22.01 -37.11
CA SER A 393 8.30 21.71 -38.02
C SER A 393 8.57 20.19 -38.15
N VAL A 394 9.14 19.77 -39.27
CA VAL A 394 9.51 18.36 -39.54
C VAL A 394 10.45 17.80 -38.48
N ASP A 395 11.44 18.57 -38.07
CA ASP A 395 12.38 18.14 -37.01
C ASP A 395 11.70 17.99 -35.67
N SER A 396 10.73 18.86 -35.34
CA SER A 396 9.92 18.76 -34.14
C SER A 396 9.03 17.50 -34.15
N VAL A 397 8.48 17.11 -35.34
CA VAL A 397 7.73 15.87 -35.46
C VAL A 397 8.62 14.65 -35.26
N LYS A 398 9.82 14.60 -35.86
CA LYS A 398 10.76 13.48 -35.66
C LYS A 398 11.15 13.33 -34.18
N ALA A 399 11.41 14.43 -33.49
CA ALA A 399 11.66 14.43 -32.05
C ALA A 399 10.46 13.96 -31.25
N SER A 400 9.24 14.43 -31.60
CA SER A 400 7.99 14.01 -30.94
C SER A 400 7.67 12.53 -31.16
N LEU A 401 7.95 11.94 -32.33
CA LEU A 401 7.78 10.51 -32.61
C LEU A 401 8.76 9.66 -31.81
N THR A 402 10.00 10.11 -31.65
CA THR A 402 10.99 9.44 -30.79
C THR A 402 10.54 9.49 -29.34
N ALA A 403 10.13 10.66 -28.85
CA ALA A 403 9.59 10.84 -27.50
C ALA A 403 8.31 10.02 -27.26
N PHE A 404 7.45 9.87 -28.29
CA PHE A 404 6.26 9.04 -28.25
C PHE A 404 6.58 7.58 -27.97
N ASN A 405 7.51 6.99 -28.71
CA ASN A 405 7.93 5.61 -28.48
C ASN A 405 8.55 5.43 -27.10
N SER A 406 9.39 6.38 -26.66
CA SER A 406 10.03 6.36 -25.35
C SER A 406 9.00 6.47 -24.22
N ALA A 407 7.96 7.31 -24.39
CA ALA A 407 6.90 7.48 -23.40
C ALA A 407 6.08 6.20 -23.15
N TYR A 408 6.00 5.33 -24.15
CA TYR A 408 5.32 4.03 -24.06
C TYR A 408 6.27 2.85 -23.86
N THR A 409 7.59 3.06 -23.82
CA THR A 409 8.56 2.03 -23.44
C THR A 409 8.75 2.11 -21.93
N LEU A 410 8.16 1.17 -21.20
CA LEU A 410 8.14 1.13 -19.75
C LEU A 410 8.95 -0.06 -19.25
N LYS A 411 9.60 0.13 -18.10
CA LYS A 411 10.22 -0.97 -17.38
C LYS A 411 9.13 -1.81 -16.72
N GLU A 412 9.11 -3.11 -16.99
CA GLU A 412 8.17 -4.08 -16.43
C GLU A 412 8.94 -5.18 -15.70
N TRP A 413 8.49 -5.56 -14.50
CA TRP A 413 9.13 -6.61 -13.71
C TRP A 413 9.11 -7.96 -14.44
N ASN A 414 10.26 -8.61 -14.51
CA ASN A 414 10.47 -9.85 -15.25
C ASN A 414 10.56 -11.12 -14.38
N GLY A 415 10.17 -11.01 -13.10
CA GLY A 415 10.31 -12.11 -12.13
C GLY A 415 11.71 -12.19 -11.49
N GLY A 416 12.51 -11.13 -11.61
CA GLY A 416 13.84 -11.02 -11.00
C GLY A 416 13.82 -11.04 -9.47
N ALA A 417 15.01 -11.06 -8.87
CA ALA A 417 15.18 -11.16 -7.42
C ALA A 417 14.78 -9.86 -6.69
N SER A 418 14.94 -8.71 -7.35
CA SER A 418 14.55 -7.42 -6.80
C SER A 418 13.24 -6.91 -7.44
N ALA A 419 12.45 -6.19 -6.66
CA ALA A 419 11.28 -5.46 -7.14
C ALA A 419 11.64 -4.37 -8.17
N LEU A 420 12.90 -3.94 -8.22
CA LEU A 420 13.42 -2.97 -9.20
C LEU A 420 13.92 -3.61 -10.49
N ASP A 421 14.11 -4.92 -10.53
CA ASP A 421 14.48 -5.62 -11.76
C ASP A 421 13.37 -5.49 -12.81
N GLY A 422 13.72 -5.67 -14.07
CA GLY A 422 12.75 -5.63 -15.14
C GLY A 422 13.36 -5.32 -16.50
N ASP A 423 12.59 -5.60 -17.54
CA ASP A 423 12.96 -5.37 -18.93
C ASP A 423 12.13 -4.22 -19.51
N ASP A 424 12.71 -3.49 -20.46
CA ASP A 424 12.00 -2.44 -21.17
C ASP A 424 11.01 -3.06 -22.16
N THR A 425 9.74 -2.79 -21.91
CA THR A 425 8.62 -3.33 -22.69
C THR A 425 7.82 -2.20 -23.30
N TYR A 426 7.51 -2.30 -24.60
CA TYR A 426 6.63 -1.33 -25.25
C TYR A 426 5.18 -1.57 -24.79
N CYS A 427 4.54 -0.59 -24.20
CA CYS A 427 3.23 -0.69 -23.57
C CYS A 427 2.12 0.10 -24.28
N GLY A 428 2.45 0.79 -25.39
CA GLY A 428 1.48 1.53 -26.20
C GLY A 428 0.58 0.61 -27.04
N ASP A 429 -0.55 1.13 -27.47
CA ASP A 429 -1.45 0.48 -28.44
C ASP A 429 -1.12 0.84 -29.90
N VAL A 430 -0.23 1.79 -30.10
CA VAL A 430 0.27 2.25 -31.41
C VAL A 430 1.77 2.36 -31.33
N LYS A 431 2.49 1.62 -32.16
CA LYS A 431 3.94 1.69 -32.30
C LYS A 431 4.33 2.38 -33.59
N VAL A 432 5.35 3.20 -33.54
CA VAL A 432 5.77 4.00 -34.68
C VAL A 432 7.18 3.63 -35.08
N THR A 433 7.38 3.39 -36.37
CA THR A 433 8.70 3.17 -36.99
C THR A 433 8.93 4.24 -38.04
N ILE A 434 10.10 4.89 -38.02
CA ILE A 434 10.47 5.91 -39.01
C ILE A 434 11.39 5.28 -40.03
N GLU A 435 10.94 5.21 -41.29
CA GLU A 435 11.70 4.68 -42.44
C GLU A 435 11.99 5.84 -43.42
N GLY A 436 13.10 6.53 -43.24
CA GLY A 436 13.41 7.75 -44.00
C GLY A 436 12.42 8.88 -43.71
N ASP A 437 11.62 9.25 -44.72
CA ASP A 437 10.57 10.28 -44.57
C ASP A 437 9.17 9.68 -44.40
N LEU A 438 9.07 8.36 -44.27
CA LEU A 438 7.82 7.66 -44.07
C LEU A 438 7.70 7.22 -42.59
N VAL A 439 6.59 7.53 -42.00
CA VAL A 439 6.20 7.06 -40.67
C VAL A 439 5.28 5.88 -40.85
N ARG A 440 5.68 4.71 -40.41
CA ARG A 440 4.86 3.51 -40.36
C ARG A 440 4.22 3.38 -38.99
N VAL A 441 2.95 3.06 -39.01
CA VAL A 441 2.12 2.95 -37.79
C VAL A 441 1.62 1.52 -37.67
N ASP A 442 2.05 0.84 -36.64
CA ASP A 442 1.63 -0.52 -36.32
C ASP A 442 0.70 -0.49 -35.10
N GLU A 443 -0.51 -1.05 -35.22
CA GLU A 443 -1.40 -1.22 -34.09
C GLU A 443 -1.00 -2.48 -33.30
N GLU A 444 -0.64 -2.29 -32.05
CA GLU A 444 -0.34 -3.39 -31.12
C GLU A 444 -1.56 -3.68 -30.23
N LYS A 445 -2.29 -4.75 -30.53
CA LYS A 445 -3.36 -5.25 -29.66
C LYS A 445 -2.77 -6.21 -28.64
N ARG A 446 -2.58 -5.74 -27.40
CA ARG A 446 -2.20 -6.62 -26.29
C ARG A 446 -3.43 -7.31 -25.73
N VAL A 447 -3.30 -8.61 -25.53
CA VAL A 447 -4.29 -9.48 -24.92
C VAL A 447 -3.58 -10.23 -23.79
N LYS A 448 -4.29 -10.50 -22.70
CA LYS A 448 -3.75 -11.36 -21.63
C LYS A 448 -3.23 -12.66 -22.25
N SER A 449 -2.02 -13.05 -21.88
CA SER A 449 -1.48 -14.33 -22.37
C SER A 449 -2.34 -15.47 -21.81
N VAL A 450 -2.47 -16.55 -22.60
CA VAL A 450 -3.21 -17.74 -22.14
C VAL A 450 -2.64 -18.28 -20.82
N LYS A 451 -1.32 -18.17 -20.65
CA LYS A 451 -0.63 -18.56 -19.41
C LYS A 451 -1.11 -17.73 -18.19
N GLU A 452 -1.23 -16.41 -18.34
CA GLU A 452 -1.73 -15.51 -17.29
C GLU A 452 -3.19 -15.77 -16.95
N VAL A 453 -4.03 -15.98 -17.99
CA VAL A 453 -5.45 -16.31 -17.81
C VAL A 453 -5.60 -17.62 -17.05
N LEU A 454 -4.84 -18.67 -17.44
CA LEU A 454 -4.89 -19.97 -16.76
C LEU A 454 -4.32 -19.92 -15.35
N ALA A 455 -3.20 -19.22 -15.13
CA ALA A 455 -2.62 -19.05 -13.80
C ALA A 455 -3.61 -18.37 -12.86
N ARG A 456 -4.31 -17.34 -13.34
CA ARG A 456 -5.31 -16.62 -12.57
C ARG A 456 -6.57 -17.46 -12.30
N ALA A 457 -7.05 -18.19 -13.30
CA ALA A 457 -8.16 -19.13 -13.14
C ALA A 457 -7.85 -20.18 -12.07
N ASN A 458 -6.63 -20.74 -12.08
CA ASN A 458 -6.18 -21.70 -11.08
C ASN A 458 -6.08 -21.08 -9.68
N ALA A 459 -5.57 -19.85 -9.56
CA ALA A 459 -5.52 -19.14 -8.28
C ALA A 459 -6.92 -18.89 -7.71
N ASN A 460 -7.87 -18.45 -8.55
CA ASN A 460 -9.26 -18.23 -8.14
C ASN A 460 -9.96 -19.53 -7.73
N LEU A 461 -9.72 -20.64 -8.45
CA LEU A 461 -10.25 -21.96 -8.10
C LEU A 461 -9.68 -22.45 -6.77
N LYS A 462 -8.38 -22.28 -6.53
CA LYS A 462 -7.74 -22.66 -5.28
C LYS A 462 -8.33 -21.89 -4.10
N MET A 463 -8.50 -20.58 -4.24
CA MET A 463 -9.14 -19.74 -3.21
C MET A 463 -10.60 -20.12 -2.97
N GLY A 464 -11.37 -20.37 -4.03
CA GLY A 464 -12.76 -20.84 -3.90
C GLY A 464 -12.87 -22.19 -3.19
N LEU A 465 -11.89 -23.09 -3.38
CA LEU A 465 -11.82 -24.36 -2.64
C LEU A 465 -11.45 -24.15 -1.17
N GLU A 466 -10.55 -23.22 -0.87
CA GLU A 466 -10.18 -22.83 0.50
C GLU A 466 -11.38 -22.20 1.23
N ASP A 467 -12.14 -21.31 0.56
CA ASP A 467 -13.36 -20.72 1.09
C ASP A 467 -14.44 -21.78 1.37
N LEU A 468 -14.62 -22.75 0.46
CA LEU A 468 -15.53 -23.87 0.64
C LEU A 468 -15.11 -24.80 1.80
N ALA A 469 -13.80 -25.03 1.95
CA ALA A 469 -13.26 -25.85 3.03
C ALA A 469 -13.42 -25.17 4.41
N SER A 470 -13.38 -23.85 4.45
CA SER A 470 -13.60 -23.05 5.65
C SER A 470 -15.09 -22.81 5.97
N ALA A 471 -15.97 -23.01 5.00
CA ALA A 471 -17.41 -22.84 5.19
C ALA A 471 -17.95 -23.86 6.18
N ARG A 472 -18.49 -23.40 7.31
CA ARG A 472 -19.17 -24.27 8.28
C ARG A 472 -20.34 -24.98 7.60
N PRO A 473 -20.53 -26.30 7.79
CA PRO A 473 -21.69 -26.99 7.24
C PRO A 473 -22.94 -26.32 7.80
N LEU A 474 -23.84 -25.93 6.91
CA LEU A 474 -25.17 -25.45 7.27
C LEU A 474 -25.88 -26.58 8.02
N VAL A 475 -25.94 -26.47 9.35
CA VAL A 475 -26.78 -27.34 10.16
C VAL A 475 -28.24 -26.91 9.90
N ILE A 476 -28.85 -27.55 8.92
CA ILE A 476 -30.32 -27.47 8.75
C ILE A 476 -30.92 -28.13 9.98
N LYS A 477 -31.33 -27.33 10.97
CA LYS A 477 -32.19 -27.80 12.03
C LYS A 477 -33.52 -28.19 11.39
N ALA A 478 -33.67 -29.48 11.13
CA ALA A 478 -34.98 -30.08 10.86
C ALA A 478 -35.80 -30.00 12.16
N SER A 479 -36.42 -28.86 12.42
CA SER A 479 -37.39 -28.69 13.47
C SER A 479 -38.61 -28.00 12.87
N SER A 480 -39.69 -28.73 12.89
CA SER A 480 -41.10 -28.39 12.59
C SER A 480 -41.63 -28.80 11.22
N ILE A 481 -41.73 -30.12 11.03
CA ILE A 481 -42.86 -30.69 10.34
C ILE A 481 -43.34 -31.83 11.28
N MET A 482 -44.20 -31.49 12.21
CA MET A 482 -45.23 -32.29 12.82
C MET A 482 -46.28 -31.35 13.41
#